data_f539d2ba393cd541a048f9796906f3eb
#
_entry.id   f539d2ba393cd541a048f9796906f3eb
#
_cell.length_a   1.000
_cell.length_b   1.000
_cell.length_c   1.000
_cell.angle_alpha   90.00
_cell.angle_beta   90.00
_cell.angle_gamma   90.00
#
_symmetry.space_group_name_H-M   'P 1'
#
loop_
_entity.id
_entity.type
_entity.pdbx_description
1 polymer ?
#
loop_
_entity_poly.entity_id
_entity_poly.type
_entity_poly.pdbx_seq_one_letter_code
_entity_poly.pdbx_strand_id
1 'polypeptide(L)'
;MPYELLSGCQAAAFAAQRADVDLVAAYPITPQTAIVETLASFEAQGELSGEFVSVESEYSALSYCNGGAAAGARVFTATSSHGLAYMHEMTQWCSGARFPIVMVNVNRTVGAPWVLDPDQGDSLSQRDTGWMQIYCASAQEVFDLVLQAFVLAEELLLPVMVVFDGFYISHTYEPVDIPDLEKTREFIGPPQFIPQLSPGEQLNLHGLSKGENQLELVRKRHEDMLKAPGVFTKINEKYRQVFGRSYQTVAATIPDGAKTAFITAGSNSETVKWLLPELHGCGLIQLRMFRPFPAEKLTRLVEKYSLDRLIVVDRNCTIGTGGYLAQETRAALYELKARPSIKELILAGGIDLTEEMLFQAVKEDPAAGLREQRWGVDQE
;
A
#
# COMPACT_ATOMS: atom_id res chain seq x y z
N MET A 1 -3.04 21.74 -16.27
CA MET A 1 -1.71 21.58 -15.66
C MET A 1 -0.88 20.70 -16.58
N PRO A 2 0.40 20.88 -16.73
CA PRO A 2 1.19 20.03 -17.62
C PRO A 2 1.31 18.64 -17.00
N TYR A 3 1.02 17.61 -17.79
CA TYR A 3 1.36 16.24 -17.45
C TYR A 3 2.87 16.06 -17.63
N GLU A 4 3.50 15.42 -16.67
CA GLU A 4 4.89 14.96 -16.77
C GLU A 4 4.92 13.46 -17.07
N LEU A 5 5.83 13.01 -17.89
CA LEU A 5 6.03 11.60 -18.18
C LEU A 5 6.95 11.01 -17.11
N LEU A 6 6.37 10.33 -16.12
CA LEU A 6 7.07 9.83 -14.95
C LEU A 6 6.85 8.33 -14.74
N SER A 7 7.87 7.68 -14.20
CA SER A 7 7.70 6.35 -13.61
C SER A 7 7.06 6.44 -12.22
N GLY A 8 6.53 5.33 -11.69
CA GLY A 8 6.00 5.31 -10.33
C GLY A 8 7.03 5.69 -9.27
N CYS A 9 8.31 5.35 -9.46
CA CYS A 9 9.39 5.78 -8.58
C CYS A 9 9.56 7.31 -8.59
N GLN A 10 9.60 7.91 -9.77
CA GLN A 10 9.68 9.37 -9.90
C GLN A 10 8.43 10.04 -9.31
N ALA A 11 7.24 9.50 -9.58
CA ALA A 11 5.99 10.00 -9.02
C ALA A 11 6.00 9.99 -7.47
N ALA A 12 6.56 8.95 -6.84
CA ALA A 12 6.75 8.88 -5.39
C ALA A 12 7.70 9.96 -4.87
N ALA A 13 8.83 10.19 -5.57
CA ALA A 13 9.80 11.22 -5.21
C ALA A 13 9.21 12.63 -5.34
N PHE A 14 8.49 12.92 -6.44
CA PHE A 14 7.76 14.17 -6.61
C PHE A 14 6.71 14.37 -5.51
N ALA A 15 5.98 13.32 -5.13
CA ALA A 15 4.99 13.43 -4.06
C ALA A 15 5.64 13.74 -2.70
N ALA A 16 6.77 13.13 -2.36
CA ALA A 16 7.52 13.44 -1.15
C ALA A 16 8.02 14.90 -1.16
N GLN A 17 8.55 15.36 -2.28
CA GLN A 17 8.97 16.76 -2.46
C GLN A 17 7.77 17.72 -2.31
N ARG A 18 6.62 17.40 -2.91
CA ARG A 18 5.38 18.19 -2.81
C ARG A 18 4.74 18.14 -1.42
N ALA A 19 5.06 17.14 -0.62
CA ALA A 19 4.61 17.04 0.77
C ALA A 19 5.44 17.90 1.74
N ASP A 20 6.47 18.57 1.26
CA ASP A 20 7.33 19.42 2.08
C ASP A 20 7.96 18.63 3.24
N VAL A 21 8.55 17.48 2.91
CA VAL A 21 9.20 16.62 3.92
C VAL A 21 10.43 17.31 4.51
N ASP A 22 10.57 17.20 5.83
CA ASP A 22 11.72 17.76 6.56
C ASP A 22 12.95 16.86 6.54
N LEU A 23 12.74 15.54 6.37
CA LEU A 23 13.79 14.55 6.38
C LEU A 23 13.46 13.37 5.46
N VAL A 24 14.41 13.06 4.60
CA VAL A 24 14.45 11.80 3.85
C VAL A 24 15.67 11.01 4.31
N ALA A 25 15.49 9.76 4.74
CA ALA A 25 16.60 8.85 4.98
C ALA A 25 16.39 7.58 4.16
N ALA A 26 17.38 7.20 3.35
CA ALA A 26 17.24 6.07 2.44
C ALA A 26 18.56 5.33 2.20
N TYR A 27 18.40 4.06 1.83
CA TYR A 27 19.46 3.19 1.30
C TYR A 27 18.98 2.62 -0.04
N PRO A 28 19.77 2.70 -1.12
CA PRO A 28 19.34 2.28 -2.46
C PRO A 28 19.20 0.76 -2.56
N ILE A 29 18.06 0.32 -3.06
CA ILE A 29 17.78 -1.09 -3.40
C ILE A 29 16.88 -1.18 -4.63
N THR A 30 17.21 -2.03 -5.61
CA THR A 30 16.39 -2.26 -6.80
C THR A 30 15.06 -2.95 -6.42
N PRO A 31 13.88 -2.49 -6.94
CA PRO A 31 13.66 -1.48 -7.98
C PRO A 31 13.33 -0.06 -7.44
N GLN A 32 13.59 0.24 -6.18
CA GLN A 32 13.29 1.52 -5.54
C GLN A 32 14.34 2.62 -5.84
N THR A 33 15.53 2.27 -6.31
CA THR A 33 16.69 3.17 -6.43
C THR A 33 16.38 4.52 -7.10
N ALA A 34 15.52 4.54 -8.12
CA ALA A 34 15.13 5.77 -8.81
C ALA A 34 14.38 6.79 -7.92
N ILE A 35 13.75 6.36 -6.81
CA ILE A 35 13.17 7.27 -5.80
C ILE A 35 14.30 8.04 -5.11
N VAL A 36 15.32 7.31 -4.65
CA VAL A 36 16.48 7.87 -3.94
C VAL A 36 17.26 8.83 -4.84
N GLU A 37 17.54 8.44 -6.08
CA GLU A 37 18.25 9.26 -7.06
C GLU A 37 17.50 10.54 -7.37
N THR A 38 16.19 10.48 -7.54
CA THR A 38 15.36 11.67 -7.82
C THR A 38 15.34 12.62 -6.62
N LEU A 39 15.18 12.11 -5.39
CA LEU A 39 15.20 12.94 -4.19
C LEU A 39 16.57 13.57 -3.92
N ALA A 40 17.67 12.83 -4.13
CA ALA A 40 19.01 13.35 -4.06
C ALA A 40 19.26 14.45 -5.10
N SER A 41 18.68 14.30 -6.30
CA SER A 41 18.74 15.34 -7.33
C SER A 41 18.00 16.61 -6.91
N PHE A 42 16.82 16.49 -6.31
CA PHE A 42 16.06 17.64 -5.78
C PHE A 42 16.84 18.36 -4.68
N GLU A 43 17.49 17.62 -3.77
CA GLU A 43 18.35 18.23 -2.75
C GLU A 43 19.51 19.00 -3.39
N ALA A 44 20.25 18.37 -4.30
CA ALA A 44 21.39 18.99 -4.99
C ALA A 44 21.00 20.25 -5.79
N GLN A 45 19.77 20.35 -6.25
CA GLN A 45 19.21 21.50 -6.97
C GLN A 45 18.58 22.56 -6.04
N GLY A 46 18.48 22.28 -4.74
CA GLY A 46 17.81 23.14 -3.77
C GLY A 46 16.27 23.11 -3.91
N GLU A 47 15.72 22.07 -4.51
CA GLU A 47 14.27 21.88 -4.72
C GLU A 47 13.60 21.02 -3.62
N LEU A 48 14.39 20.38 -2.75
CA LEU A 48 13.92 19.72 -1.55
C LEU A 48 14.09 20.67 -0.36
N SER A 49 13.00 20.95 0.36
CA SER A 49 13.02 21.83 1.55
C SER A 49 13.70 21.19 2.75
N GLY A 50 13.64 19.87 2.85
CA GLY A 50 14.23 19.08 3.94
C GLY A 50 15.61 18.55 3.63
N GLU A 51 16.16 17.77 4.54
CA GLU A 51 17.47 17.14 4.47
C GLU A 51 17.34 15.72 3.86
N PHE A 52 18.24 15.38 2.93
CA PHE A 52 18.38 14.03 2.41
C PHE A 52 19.60 13.35 3.02
N VAL A 53 19.40 12.20 3.67
CA VAL A 53 20.45 11.45 4.36
C VAL A 53 20.62 10.07 3.73
N SER A 54 21.78 9.85 3.10
CA SER A 54 22.21 8.53 2.67
C SER A 54 22.82 7.78 3.86
N VAL A 55 22.32 6.61 4.14
CA VAL A 55 22.75 5.77 5.28
C VAL A 55 23.36 4.46 4.79
N GLU A 56 23.95 3.68 5.69
CA GLU A 56 24.68 2.44 5.37
C GLU A 56 23.78 1.20 5.28
N SER A 57 22.50 1.32 5.67
CA SER A 57 21.55 0.20 5.61
C SER A 57 20.10 0.67 5.68
N GLU A 58 19.18 -0.19 5.26
CA GLU A 58 17.74 0.07 5.37
C GLU A 58 17.30 0.17 6.84
N TYR A 59 17.87 -0.65 7.71
CA TYR A 59 17.62 -0.57 9.16
C TYR A 59 17.94 0.83 9.70
N SER A 60 19.10 1.38 9.32
CA SER A 60 19.51 2.72 9.71
C SER A 60 18.61 3.79 9.09
N ALA A 61 18.15 3.61 7.85
CA ALA A 61 17.23 4.54 7.21
C ALA A 61 15.94 4.71 8.03
N LEU A 62 15.30 3.61 8.42
CA LEU A 62 14.08 3.69 9.22
C LEU A 62 14.35 4.16 10.67
N SER A 63 15.54 3.85 11.21
CA SER A 63 15.97 4.36 12.53
C SER A 63 16.15 5.89 12.49
N TYR A 64 16.71 6.42 11.42
CA TYR A 64 16.83 7.87 11.21
C TYR A 64 15.45 8.54 11.12
N CYS A 65 14.54 7.97 10.33
CA CYS A 65 13.14 8.43 10.24
C CYS A 65 12.44 8.40 11.61
N ASN A 66 12.67 7.36 12.40
CA ASN A 66 12.15 7.22 13.76
C ASN A 66 12.62 8.38 14.67
N GLY A 67 13.92 8.71 14.62
CA GLY A 67 14.50 9.85 15.35
C GLY A 67 13.96 11.19 14.86
N GLY A 68 13.87 11.40 13.54
CA GLY A 68 13.32 12.61 12.94
C GLY A 68 11.85 12.83 13.32
N ALA A 69 11.03 11.79 13.24
CA ALA A 69 9.62 11.85 13.65
C ALA A 69 9.48 12.15 15.14
N ALA A 70 10.35 11.57 15.99
CA ALA A 70 10.39 11.90 17.42
C ALA A 70 10.72 13.37 17.70
N ALA A 71 11.52 14.00 16.83
CA ALA A 71 11.84 15.43 16.90
C ALA A 71 10.74 16.33 16.27
N GLY A 72 9.71 15.75 15.67
CA GLY A 72 8.59 16.48 15.05
C GLY A 72 8.75 16.75 13.57
N ALA A 73 9.71 16.12 12.89
CA ALA A 73 9.91 16.24 11.47
C ALA A 73 8.89 15.39 10.68
N ARG A 74 8.43 15.92 9.54
CA ARG A 74 7.73 15.12 8.52
C ARG A 74 8.75 14.29 7.75
N VAL A 75 8.67 12.97 7.88
CA VAL A 75 9.72 12.07 7.41
C VAL A 75 9.24 11.15 6.29
N PHE A 76 10.15 10.83 5.38
CA PHE A 76 9.91 9.92 4.27
C PHE A 76 11.07 8.93 4.12
N THR A 77 10.74 7.70 3.78
CA THR A 77 11.71 6.68 3.35
C THR A 77 11.15 5.82 2.24
N ALA A 78 12.03 5.11 1.53
CA ALA A 78 11.63 4.16 0.51
C ALA A 78 12.53 2.92 0.55
N THR A 79 11.93 1.76 0.26
CA THR A 79 12.64 0.48 0.28
C THR A 79 11.99 -0.56 -0.64
N SER A 80 12.48 -1.78 -0.59
CA SER A 80 12.01 -2.94 -1.36
C SER A 80 12.45 -4.25 -0.70
N SER A 81 11.68 -5.33 -0.84
CA SER A 81 12.13 -6.70 -0.66
C SER A 81 12.93 -6.97 0.63
N HIS A 82 14.19 -7.41 0.47
CA HIS A 82 15.10 -7.69 1.58
C HIS A 82 15.35 -6.47 2.47
N GLY A 83 15.37 -5.26 1.89
CA GLY A 83 15.50 -4.03 2.66
C GLY A 83 14.32 -3.83 3.61
N LEU A 84 13.08 -4.07 3.14
CA LEU A 84 11.90 -4.03 4.00
C LEU A 84 11.95 -5.13 5.08
N ALA A 85 12.40 -6.33 4.73
CA ALA A 85 12.58 -7.41 5.70
C ALA A 85 13.62 -7.04 6.77
N TYR A 86 14.69 -6.32 6.38
CA TYR A 86 15.71 -5.84 7.31
C TYR A 86 15.19 -4.70 8.22
N MET A 87 14.22 -3.91 7.76
CA MET A 87 13.53 -2.90 8.56
C MET A 87 12.50 -3.46 9.56
N HIS A 88 12.19 -4.76 9.54
CA HIS A 88 11.04 -5.35 10.27
C HIS A 88 10.99 -4.95 11.75
N GLU A 89 12.10 -4.99 12.47
CA GLU A 89 12.15 -4.57 13.87
C GLU A 89 11.75 -3.11 14.01
N MET A 90 12.34 -2.24 13.19
CA MET A 90 12.06 -0.80 13.25
C MET A 90 10.62 -0.45 12.86
N THR A 91 9.97 -1.23 11.99
CA THR A 91 8.55 -1.03 11.71
C THR A 91 7.69 -1.21 12.95
N GLN A 92 8.02 -2.17 13.82
CA GLN A 92 7.36 -2.36 15.12
C GLN A 92 7.60 -1.18 16.08
N TRP A 93 8.84 -0.68 16.14
CA TRP A 93 9.19 0.48 16.97
C TRP A 93 8.45 1.75 16.53
N CYS A 94 8.44 2.05 15.23
CA CYS A 94 7.77 3.23 14.69
C CYS A 94 6.26 3.23 14.99
N SER A 95 5.59 2.10 14.75
CA SER A 95 4.15 1.98 15.03
C SER A 95 3.84 1.98 16.52
N GLY A 96 4.71 1.37 17.33
CA GLY A 96 4.61 1.36 18.79
C GLY A 96 4.72 2.75 19.40
N ALA A 97 5.64 3.57 18.89
CA ALA A 97 5.85 4.96 19.29
C ALA A 97 4.82 5.93 18.69
N ARG A 98 3.95 5.46 17.79
CA ARG A 98 2.90 6.27 17.16
C ARG A 98 3.45 7.39 16.26
N PHE A 99 4.53 7.11 15.53
CA PHE A 99 5.14 8.08 14.63
C PHE A 99 4.48 8.08 13.25
N PRO A 100 4.10 9.26 12.73
CA PRO A 100 3.44 9.41 11.43
C PRO A 100 4.45 9.37 10.27
N ILE A 101 5.10 8.23 10.09
CA ILE A 101 6.10 8.02 9.04
C ILE A 101 5.40 7.56 7.77
N VAL A 102 5.79 8.12 6.63
CA VAL A 102 5.39 7.61 5.30
C VAL A 102 6.57 6.88 4.67
N MET A 103 6.31 5.62 4.30
CA MET A 103 7.25 4.76 3.58
C MET A 103 6.66 4.36 2.24
N VAL A 104 7.49 4.38 1.20
CA VAL A 104 7.16 3.71 -0.07
C VAL A 104 7.86 2.37 -0.11
N ASN A 105 7.11 1.29 -0.40
CA ASN A 105 7.68 -0.02 -0.72
C ASN A 105 7.42 -0.40 -2.17
N VAL A 106 8.48 -0.61 -2.93
CA VAL A 106 8.40 -1.10 -4.30
C VAL A 106 8.54 -2.62 -4.28
N ASN A 107 7.46 -3.34 -4.54
CA ASN A 107 7.41 -4.78 -4.35
C ASN A 107 8.42 -5.56 -5.21
N ARG A 108 9.07 -6.52 -4.59
CA ARG A 108 9.98 -7.50 -5.20
C ARG A 108 10.04 -8.76 -4.34
N THR A 109 10.34 -9.92 -4.94
CA THR A 109 10.51 -11.18 -4.22
C THR A 109 11.53 -11.10 -3.09
N VAL A 110 11.30 -11.89 -2.03
CA VAL A 110 12.18 -12.01 -0.85
C VAL A 110 12.71 -13.45 -0.75
N GLY A 111 13.94 -13.60 -0.31
CA GLY A 111 14.59 -14.91 -0.13
C GLY A 111 15.36 -15.37 -1.36
N ALA A 112 15.92 -16.57 -1.31
CA ALA A 112 16.67 -17.15 -2.39
C ALA A 112 16.09 -18.55 -2.75
N PRO A 113 15.95 -18.90 -4.05
CA PRO A 113 16.25 -18.05 -5.22
C PRO A 113 15.24 -16.90 -5.35
N TRP A 114 15.66 -15.76 -5.90
CA TRP A 114 14.84 -14.57 -6.05
C TRP A 114 14.92 -13.97 -7.46
N VAL A 115 13.89 -13.23 -7.83
CA VAL A 115 13.81 -12.49 -9.08
C VAL A 115 13.57 -10.99 -8.80
N LEU A 116 13.83 -10.15 -9.77
CA LEU A 116 13.58 -8.70 -9.65
C LEU A 116 12.10 -8.34 -9.81
N ASP A 117 11.33 -9.23 -10.44
CA ASP A 117 9.92 -9.03 -10.73
C ASP A 117 9.07 -8.89 -9.46
N PRO A 118 7.88 -8.26 -9.57
CA PRO A 118 7.07 -7.91 -8.41
C PRO A 118 6.48 -9.13 -7.72
N ASP A 119 6.57 -9.13 -6.40
CA ASP A 119 5.87 -10.03 -5.50
C ASP A 119 5.48 -9.24 -4.24
N GLN A 120 4.20 -9.23 -3.91
CA GLN A 120 3.68 -8.43 -2.80
C GLN A 120 3.96 -9.07 -1.43
N GLY A 121 4.62 -10.23 -1.40
CA GLY A 121 4.97 -10.94 -0.16
C GLY A 121 5.90 -10.14 0.76
N ASP A 122 6.73 -9.24 0.23
CA ASP A 122 7.57 -8.37 1.04
C ASP A 122 6.74 -7.42 1.92
N SER A 123 5.84 -6.63 1.32
CA SER A 123 4.96 -5.72 2.05
C SER A 123 3.89 -6.45 2.87
N LEU A 124 3.32 -7.53 2.34
CA LEU A 124 2.30 -8.32 3.03
C LEU A 124 2.86 -9.06 4.26
N SER A 125 4.15 -9.39 4.29
CA SER A 125 4.81 -9.93 5.49
C SER A 125 4.85 -8.92 6.65
N GLN A 126 4.69 -7.62 6.36
CA GLN A 126 4.66 -6.54 7.35
C GLN A 126 3.25 -6.17 7.84
N ARG A 127 2.21 -6.89 7.41
CA ARG A 127 0.80 -6.59 7.73
C ARG A 127 0.46 -6.53 9.22
N ASP A 128 1.28 -7.14 10.07
CA ASP A 128 1.06 -7.26 11.51
C ASP A 128 1.91 -6.25 12.34
N THR A 129 2.64 -5.36 11.66
CA THR A 129 3.55 -4.41 12.31
C THR A 129 2.87 -3.11 12.78
N GLY A 130 1.57 -2.96 12.49
CA GLY A 130 0.81 -1.76 12.88
C GLY A 130 0.95 -0.59 11.90
N TRP A 131 1.41 -0.85 10.69
CA TRP A 131 1.42 0.09 9.58
C TRP A 131 0.13 0.00 8.75
N MET A 132 -0.42 1.15 8.37
CA MET A 132 -1.44 1.17 7.33
C MET A 132 -0.79 0.82 5.99
N GLN A 133 -1.47 0.04 5.15
CA GLN A 133 -0.94 -0.40 3.85
C GLN A 133 -1.90 -0.02 2.74
N ILE A 134 -1.39 0.73 1.74
CA ILE A 134 -2.14 1.23 0.60
C ILE A 134 -1.43 0.80 -0.68
N TYR A 135 -2.12 0.08 -1.57
CA TYR A 135 -1.61 -0.47 -2.82
C TYR A 135 -2.05 0.38 -4.01
N CYS A 136 -1.09 0.84 -4.81
CA CYS A 136 -1.31 1.67 -5.99
C CYS A 136 -1.32 0.82 -7.26
N ALA A 137 -2.12 1.21 -8.24
CA ALA A 137 -2.25 0.52 -9.52
C ALA A 137 -1.61 1.27 -10.71
N SER A 138 -1.19 2.53 -10.54
CA SER A 138 -0.57 3.37 -11.57
C SER A 138 0.37 4.40 -10.96
N ALA A 139 1.21 5.04 -11.79
CA ALA A 139 2.10 6.12 -11.33
C ALA A 139 1.31 7.33 -10.80
N GLN A 140 0.15 7.66 -11.40
CA GLN A 140 -0.71 8.71 -10.86
C GLN A 140 -1.25 8.36 -9.46
N GLU A 141 -1.68 7.10 -9.24
CA GLU A 141 -2.10 6.66 -7.91
C GLU A 141 -0.97 6.75 -6.89
N VAL A 142 0.28 6.44 -7.30
CA VAL A 142 1.45 6.57 -6.41
C VAL A 142 1.61 8.01 -5.94
N PHE A 143 1.63 8.98 -6.86
CA PHE A 143 1.74 10.40 -6.50
C PHE A 143 0.62 10.83 -5.55
N ASP A 144 -0.61 10.58 -5.93
CA ASP A 144 -1.79 11.05 -5.22
C ASP A 144 -1.95 10.39 -3.84
N LEU A 145 -1.64 9.10 -3.74
CA LEU A 145 -1.79 8.37 -2.48
C LEU A 145 -0.62 8.59 -1.51
N VAL A 146 0.58 8.91 -1.98
CA VAL A 146 1.68 9.35 -1.11
C VAL A 146 1.34 10.69 -0.44
N LEU A 147 0.77 11.66 -1.17
CA LEU A 147 0.31 12.92 -0.58
C LEU A 147 -0.78 12.69 0.48
N GLN A 148 -1.76 11.83 0.18
CA GLN A 148 -2.83 11.49 1.12
C GLN A 148 -2.32 10.69 2.32
N ALA A 149 -1.26 9.88 2.14
CA ALA A 149 -0.65 9.10 3.19
C ALA A 149 -0.03 9.97 4.31
N PHE A 150 0.57 11.12 3.97
CA PHE A 150 1.08 12.05 4.99
C PHE A 150 -0.05 12.58 5.86
N VAL A 151 -1.14 13.06 5.26
CA VAL A 151 -2.30 13.54 6.02
C VAL A 151 -2.91 12.43 6.88
N LEU A 152 -3.03 11.22 6.34
CA LEU A 152 -3.58 10.07 7.06
C LEU A 152 -2.70 9.65 8.24
N ALA A 153 -1.37 9.63 8.03
CA ALA A 153 -0.42 9.27 9.07
C ALA A 153 -0.46 10.28 10.24
N GLU A 154 -0.46 11.56 9.92
CA GLU A 154 -0.46 12.65 10.91
C GLU A 154 -1.80 12.72 11.68
N GLU A 155 -2.95 12.50 11.02
CA GLU A 155 -4.26 12.53 11.69
C GLU A 155 -4.44 11.35 12.67
N LEU A 156 -3.91 10.18 12.35
CA LEU A 156 -4.05 8.98 13.18
C LEU A 156 -2.86 8.72 14.10
N LEU A 157 -1.75 9.41 13.91
CA LEU A 157 -0.46 9.11 14.54
C LEU A 157 -0.09 7.62 14.37
N LEU A 158 -0.18 7.15 13.13
CA LEU A 158 0.20 5.80 12.73
C LEU A 158 0.96 5.86 11.40
N PRO A 159 2.00 5.03 11.23
CA PRO A 159 2.76 5.03 9.99
C PRO A 159 1.97 4.43 8.82
N VAL A 160 2.29 4.91 7.61
CA VAL A 160 1.68 4.45 6.35
C VAL A 160 2.73 3.91 5.39
N MET A 161 2.49 2.75 4.85
CA MET A 161 3.24 2.15 3.77
C MET A 161 2.42 2.26 2.48
N VAL A 162 2.91 3.04 1.51
CA VAL A 162 2.38 3.10 0.15
C VAL A 162 3.15 2.11 -0.69
N VAL A 163 2.43 1.23 -1.36
CA VAL A 163 2.99 0.04 -2.00
C VAL A 163 2.66 0.04 -3.48
N PHE A 164 3.62 -0.29 -4.34
CA PHE A 164 3.37 -0.53 -5.75
C PHE A 164 4.32 -1.56 -6.33
N ASP A 165 3.89 -2.17 -7.44
CA ASP A 165 4.57 -3.28 -8.06
C ASP A 165 5.86 -2.83 -8.77
N GLY A 166 6.99 -3.48 -8.47
CA GLY A 166 8.26 -3.30 -9.14
C GLY A 166 8.14 -3.56 -10.65
N PHE A 167 8.96 -2.92 -11.45
CA PHE A 167 8.98 -2.94 -12.91
C PHE A 167 7.67 -2.52 -13.58
N TYR A 168 6.51 -3.05 -13.24
CA TYR A 168 5.22 -2.67 -13.84
C TYR A 168 4.82 -1.22 -13.62
N ILE A 169 5.02 -0.71 -12.41
CA ILE A 169 4.71 0.69 -12.08
C ILE A 169 6.00 1.47 -11.89
N SER A 170 7.02 0.85 -11.28
CA SER A 170 8.26 1.54 -10.91
C SER A 170 9.11 1.98 -12.09
N HIS A 171 9.02 1.30 -13.25
CA HIS A 171 9.85 1.54 -14.43
C HIS A 171 9.04 1.87 -15.70
N THR A 172 7.72 1.73 -15.66
CA THR A 172 6.84 2.14 -16.75
C THR A 172 6.55 3.62 -16.63
N TYR A 173 6.72 4.36 -17.73
CA TYR A 173 6.47 5.81 -17.79
C TYR A 173 5.01 6.06 -18.18
N GLU A 174 4.34 6.86 -17.38
CA GLU A 174 2.95 7.27 -17.59
C GLU A 174 2.82 8.80 -17.49
N PRO A 175 1.84 9.42 -18.15
CA PRO A 175 1.53 10.82 -17.93
C PRO A 175 0.95 11.02 -16.52
N VAL A 176 1.65 11.77 -15.68
CA VAL A 176 1.26 12.08 -14.30
C VAL A 176 0.99 13.58 -14.18
N ASP A 177 -0.18 13.93 -13.68
CA ASP A 177 -0.54 15.32 -13.35
C ASP A 177 0.08 15.70 -12.01
N ILE A 178 1.08 16.59 -12.05
CA ILE A 178 1.78 17.11 -10.88
C ILE A 178 1.25 18.51 -10.56
N PRO A 179 0.47 18.67 -9.49
CA PRO A 179 -0.04 19.98 -9.07
C PRO A 179 1.07 20.93 -8.61
N ASP A 180 0.77 22.22 -8.67
CA ASP A 180 1.64 23.27 -8.14
C ASP A 180 1.90 23.08 -6.65
N LEU A 181 3.11 23.42 -6.21
CA LEU A 181 3.56 23.26 -4.83
C LEU A 181 2.65 23.96 -3.80
N GLU A 182 2.12 25.15 -4.13
CA GLU A 182 1.21 25.89 -3.26
C GLU A 182 -0.09 25.11 -2.98
N LYS A 183 -0.66 24.46 -4.01
CA LYS A 183 -1.89 23.65 -3.85
C LYS A 183 -1.65 22.39 -3.03
N THR A 184 -0.50 21.76 -3.20
CA THR A 184 -0.16 20.57 -2.42
C THR A 184 0.12 20.95 -0.96
N ARG A 185 0.79 22.05 -0.69
CA ARG A 185 0.98 22.62 0.66
C ARG A 185 -0.36 22.96 1.34
N GLU A 186 -1.28 23.58 0.60
CA GLU A 186 -2.63 23.88 1.13
C GLU A 186 -3.42 22.60 1.45
N PHE A 187 -3.30 21.57 0.61
CA PHE A 187 -3.96 20.28 0.85
C PHE A 187 -3.40 19.58 2.08
N ILE A 188 -2.07 19.45 2.17
CA ILE A 188 -1.41 18.72 3.28
C ILE A 188 -1.49 19.54 4.56
N GLY A 189 -1.22 20.84 4.49
CA GLY A 189 -1.12 21.71 5.66
C GLY A 189 0.16 21.53 6.46
N PRO A 190 0.32 22.28 7.56
CA PRO A 190 1.43 22.10 8.48
C PRO A 190 1.31 20.76 9.20
N PRO A 191 2.44 20.19 9.67
CA PRO A 191 2.43 18.95 10.46
C PRO A 191 1.44 19.02 11.63
N GLN A 192 0.60 17.98 11.77
CA GLN A 192 -0.50 17.95 12.75
C GLN A 192 -0.15 17.18 14.04
N PHE A 193 1.11 16.84 14.23
CA PHE A 193 1.55 16.11 15.42
C PHE A 193 2.48 16.97 16.30
N ILE A 194 2.44 16.69 17.60
CA ILE A 194 3.28 17.40 18.58
C ILE A 194 4.62 16.67 18.63
N PRO A 195 5.77 17.39 18.51
CA PRO A 195 7.08 16.82 18.73
C PRO A 195 7.16 16.14 20.11
N GLN A 196 7.64 14.90 20.11
CA GLN A 196 7.73 14.13 21.35
C GLN A 196 9.06 14.36 22.09
N LEU A 197 10.10 14.78 21.38
CA LEU A 197 11.37 15.17 21.96
C LEU A 197 11.49 16.69 21.98
N SER A 198 11.60 17.27 23.17
CA SER A 198 11.85 18.69 23.36
C SER A 198 13.11 18.89 24.21
N PRO A 199 13.95 19.90 23.93
CA PRO A 199 15.12 20.19 24.72
C PRO A 199 14.77 20.39 26.21
N GLY A 200 15.40 19.63 27.08
CA GLY A 200 15.19 19.72 28.53
C GLY A 200 14.05 18.84 29.08
N GLU A 201 13.27 18.19 28.24
CA GLU A 201 12.27 17.21 28.67
C GLU A 201 12.82 15.78 28.62
N GLN A 202 12.49 15.00 29.65
CA GLN A 202 12.80 13.57 29.67
C GLN A 202 11.57 12.79 29.25
N LEU A 203 11.57 12.30 28.00
CA LEU A 203 10.51 11.44 27.46
C LEU A 203 11.05 10.04 27.23
N ASN A 204 10.27 9.05 27.61
CA ASN A 204 10.57 7.65 27.36
C ASN A 204 9.66 7.14 26.22
N LEU A 205 10.12 7.22 24.99
CA LEU A 205 9.34 6.87 23.79
C LEU A 205 9.33 5.37 23.52
N HIS A 206 10.36 4.64 23.95
CA HIS A 206 10.58 3.23 23.65
C HIS A 206 10.87 2.40 24.91
N GLY A 207 10.33 2.83 26.05
CA GLY A 207 10.63 2.20 27.30
C GLY A 207 9.89 0.89 27.57
N LEU A 208 10.43 0.14 28.53
CA LEU A 208 9.78 -1.05 29.05
C LEU A 208 8.44 -0.69 29.70
N SER A 209 7.37 -1.35 29.28
CA SER A 209 6.02 -1.19 29.83
C SER A 209 5.63 -2.38 30.71
N LYS A 210 4.70 -2.16 31.64
CA LYS A 210 4.02 -3.25 32.36
C LYS A 210 2.91 -3.85 31.47
N GLY A 211 2.57 -5.13 31.69
CA GLY A 211 1.61 -5.85 30.85
C GLY A 211 0.24 -5.17 30.71
N GLU A 212 -0.31 -4.62 31.78
CA GLU A 212 -1.60 -3.90 31.75
C GLU A 212 -1.52 -2.64 30.88
N ASN A 213 -0.47 -1.84 31.03
CA ASN A 213 -0.24 -0.67 30.20
C ASN A 213 -0.02 -1.04 28.73
N GLN A 214 0.69 -2.14 28.48
CA GLN A 214 0.93 -2.62 27.12
C GLN A 214 -0.37 -3.04 26.43
N LEU A 215 -1.26 -3.72 27.14
CA LEU A 215 -2.58 -4.08 26.60
C LEU A 215 -3.38 -2.84 26.18
N GLU A 216 -3.41 -1.82 27.03
CA GLU A 216 -4.12 -0.56 26.71
C GLU A 216 -3.52 0.17 25.50
N LEU A 217 -2.19 0.23 25.39
CA LEU A 217 -1.50 0.83 24.25
C LEU A 217 -1.82 0.08 22.94
N VAL A 218 -1.81 -1.25 22.97
CA VAL A 218 -2.17 -2.08 21.83
C VAL A 218 -3.64 -1.88 21.45
N ARG A 219 -4.55 -1.88 22.44
CA ARG A 219 -5.99 -1.64 22.22
C ARG A 219 -6.23 -0.30 21.54
N LYS A 220 -5.66 0.77 22.09
CA LYS A 220 -5.81 2.12 21.52
C LYS A 220 -5.26 2.21 20.10
N ARG A 221 -4.08 1.63 19.84
CA ARG A 221 -3.51 1.58 18.49
C ARG A 221 -4.41 0.81 17.51
N HIS A 222 -4.98 -0.31 17.95
CA HIS A 222 -5.92 -1.10 17.15
C HIS A 222 -7.20 -0.31 16.84
N GLU A 223 -7.80 0.34 17.84
CA GLU A 223 -8.99 1.19 17.65
C GLU A 223 -8.75 2.35 16.69
N ASP A 224 -7.57 2.99 16.77
CA ASP A 224 -7.21 4.06 15.85
C ASP A 224 -6.95 3.52 14.41
N MET A 225 -6.34 2.34 14.30
CA MET A 225 -6.19 1.66 13.01
C MET A 225 -7.54 1.40 12.34
N LEU A 226 -8.55 0.98 13.10
CA LEU A 226 -9.90 0.73 12.58
C LEU A 226 -10.62 2.01 12.10
N LYS A 227 -10.19 3.20 12.53
CA LYS A 227 -10.71 4.48 12.04
C LYS A 227 -10.16 4.87 10.66
N ALA A 228 -9.04 4.28 10.25
CA ALA A 228 -8.32 4.68 9.04
C ALA A 228 -9.17 4.70 7.75
N PRO A 229 -10.07 3.75 7.45
CA PRO A 229 -10.91 3.83 6.26
C PRO A 229 -11.86 5.03 6.26
N GLY A 230 -12.37 5.41 7.42
CA GLY A 230 -13.25 6.58 7.59
C GLY A 230 -12.49 7.91 7.44
N VAL A 231 -11.30 7.99 8.04
CA VAL A 231 -10.40 9.14 7.92
C VAL A 231 -9.94 9.28 6.47
N PHE A 232 -9.47 8.21 5.85
CA PHE A 232 -9.06 8.21 4.44
C PHE A 232 -10.18 8.69 3.51
N THR A 233 -11.43 8.30 3.77
CA THR A 233 -12.58 8.76 2.97
C THR A 233 -12.74 10.28 3.02
N LYS A 234 -12.55 10.91 4.18
CA LYS A 234 -12.61 12.37 4.33
C LYS A 234 -11.45 13.06 3.61
N ILE A 235 -10.24 12.53 3.77
CA ILE A 235 -9.03 13.02 3.10
C ILE A 235 -9.21 12.94 1.58
N ASN A 236 -9.68 11.82 1.08
CA ASN A 236 -9.93 11.58 -0.33
C ASN A 236 -11.01 12.53 -0.89
N GLU A 237 -12.05 12.85 -0.13
CA GLU A 237 -13.05 13.82 -0.55
C GLU A 237 -12.45 15.24 -0.65
N LYS A 238 -11.63 15.67 0.32
CA LYS A 238 -10.86 16.90 0.24
C LYS A 238 -9.93 16.90 -0.98
N TYR A 239 -9.24 15.77 -1.22
CA TYR A 239 -8.36 15.59 -2.38
C TYR A 239 -9.12 15.75 -3.70
N ARG A 240 -10.31 15.13 -3.80
CA ARG A 240 -11.19 15.25 -4.97
C ARG A 240 -11.62 16.70 -5.23
N GLN A 241 -11.95 17.46 -4.19
CA GLN A 241 -12.36 18.87 -4.33
C GLN A 241 -11.21 19.75 -4.84
N VAL A 242 -9.96 19.47 -4.42
CA VAL A 242 -8.79 20.27 -4.79
C VAL A 242 -8.21 19.86 -6.15
N PHE A 243 -8.10 18.55 -6.41
CA PHE A 243 -7.37 17.99 -7.56
C PHE A 243 -8.25 17.25 -8.57
N GLY A 244 -9.54 17.07 -8.31
CA GLY A 244 -10.49 16.43 -9.21
C GLY A 244 -10.42 14.90 -9.26
N ARG A 245 -9.44 14.26 -8.60
CA ARG A 245 -9.24 12.81 -8.57
C ARG A 245 -9.70 12.21 -7.24
N SER A 246 -10.14 10.95 -7.27
CA SER A 246 -10.72 10.29 -6.11
C SER A 246 -10.36 8.81 -6.06
N TYR A 247 -9.98 8.33 -4.88
CA TYR A 247 -9.57 6.96 -4.63
C TYR A 247 -10.31 6.37 -3.44
N GLN A 248 -10.92 5.23 -3.62
CA GLN A 248 -11.61 4.54 -2.54
C GLN A 248 -10.72 3.44 -1.96
N THR A 249 -10.86 3.13 -0.66
CA THR A 249 -10.16 2.00 -0.02
C THR A 249 -10.44 0.67 -0.72
N VAL A 250 -11.68 0.52 -1.23
CA VAL A 250 -12.10 -0.56 -2.12
C VAL A 250 -12.91 0.09 -3.23
N ALA A 251 -12.51 -0.09 -4.47
CA ALA A 251 -13.28 0.33 -5.65
C ALA A 251 -13.92 -0.89 -6.32
N ALA A 252 -15.12 -0.73 -6.87
CA ALA A 252 -15.81 -1.80 -7.55
C ALA A 252 -16.31 -1.33 -8.92
N THR A 253 -15.99 -2.10 -9.94
CA THR A 253 -16.53 -1.98 -11.31
C THR A 253 -17.24 -3.29 -11.60
N ILE A 254 -18.54 -3.34 -11.33
CA ILE A 254 -19.35 -4.55 -11.43
C ILE A 254 -20.53 -4.25 -12.34
N PRO A 255 -20.57 -4.83 -13.56
CA PRO A 255 -21.70 -4.69 -14.47
C PRO A 255 -23.00 -5.25 -13.88
N ASP A 256 -24.12 -4.70 -14.31
CA ASP A 256 -25.44 -5.20 -13.89
C ASP A 256 -25.60 -6.68 -14.26
N GLY A 257 -26.04 -7.47 -13.29
CA GLY A 257 -26.25 -8.91 -13.46
C GLY A 257 -24.98 -9.77 -13.35
N ALA A 258 -23.80 -9.17 -13.16
CA ALA A 258 -22.58 -9.94 -12.93
C ALA A 258 -22.68 -10.72 -11.61
N LYS A 259 -22.32 -12.01 -11.66
CA LYS A 259 -22.31 -12.93 -10.51
C LYS A 259 -20.91 -13.31 -10.07
N THR A 260 -19.92 -13.05 -10.89
CA THR A 260 -18.50 -13.29 -10.60
C THR A 260 -17.78 -11.96 -10.47
N ALA A 261 -16.85 -11.85 -9.54
CA ALA A 261 -15.95 -10.71 -9.46
C ALA A 261 -14.51 -11.15 -9.19
N PHE A 262 -13.57 -10.49 -9.86
CA PHE A 262 -12.17 -10.56 -9.51
C PHE A 262 -11.89 -9.66 -8.30
N ILE A 263 -11.05 -10.12 -7.40
CA ILE A 263 -10.51 -9.30 -6.30
C ILE A 263 -9.00 -9.26 -6.43
N THR A 264 -8.42 -8.08 -6.50
CA THR A 264 -6.97 -7.91 -6.61
C THR A 264 -6.50 -6.54 -6.12
N ALA A 265 -5.19 -6.39 -5.96
CA ALA A 265 -4.50 -5.17 -5.56
C ALA A 265 -3.33 -4.87 -6.52
N GLY A 266 -2.87 -3.62 -6.53
CA GLY A 266 -1.74 -3.21 -7.35
C GLY A 266 -2.03 -3.20 -8.86
N SER A 267 -0.98 -3.38 -9.66
CA SER A 267 -1.03 -3.32 -11.14
C SER A 267 -1.98 -4.34 -11.77
N ASN A 268 -2.18 -5.50 -11.15
CA ASN A 268 -3.14 -6.51 -11.62
C ASN A 268 -4.55 -5.95 -11.79
N SER A 269 -4.91 -4.91 -11.02
CA SER A 269 -6.21 -4.26 -11.10
C SER A 269 -6.45 -3.61 -12.46
N GLU A 270 -5.43 -2.99 -13.04
CA GLU A 270 -5.53 -2.35 -14.35
C GLU A 270 -5.60 -3.40 -15.47
N THR A 271 -4.86 -4.52 -15.35
CA THR A 271 -4.96 -5.65 -16.29
C THR A 271 -6.38 -6.23 -16.32
N VAL A 272 -6.96 -6.52 -15.15
CA VAL A 272 -8.34 -7.03 -15.06
C VAL A 272 -9.33 -6.00 -15.59
N LYS A 273 -9.17 -4.73 -15.23
CA LYS A 273 -10.05 -3.64 -15.65
C LYS A 273 -10.06 -3.45 -17.17
N TRP A 274 -8.89 -3.56 -17.79
CA TRP A 274 -8.75 -3.47 -19.24
C TRP A 274 -9.49 -4.61 -19.97
N LEU A 275 -9.46 -5.82 -19.40
CA LEU A 275 -10.11 -7.01 -19.98
C LEU A 275 -11.59 -7.16 -19.61
N LEU A 276 -12.13 -6.37 -18.66
CA LEU A 276 -13.53 -6.50 -18.23
C LEU A 276 -14.56 -6.52 -19.38
N PRO A 277 -14.42 -5.73 -20.46
CA PRO A 277 -15.38 -5.78 -21.56
C PRO A 277 -15.50 -7.16 -22.24
N GLU A 278 -14.43 -7.97 -22.18
CA GLU A 278 -14.35 -9.30 -22.77
C GLU A 278 -14.66 -10.41 -21.75
N LEU A 279 -14.54 -10.12 -20.45
CA LEU A 279 -14.86 -11.04 -19.35
C LEU A 279 -16.36 -10.96 -18.99
N HIS A 280 -17.21 -11.47 -19.89
CA HIS A 280 -18.67 -11.36 -19.77
C HIS A 280 -19.20 -11.90 -18.44
N GLY A 281 -20.06 -11.14 -17.78
CA GLY A 281 -20.65 -11.50 -16.49
C GLY A 281 -19.71 -11.39 -15.30
N CYS A 282 -18.54 -10.80 -15.48
CA CYS A 282 -17.55 -10.57 -14.45
C CYS A 282 -17.44 -9.09 -14.07
N GLY A 283 -17.08 -8.83 -12.82
CA GLY A 283 -16.72 -7.52 -12.29
C GLY A 283 -15.32 -7.52 -11.67
N LEU A 284 -14.89 -6.34 -11.25
CA LEU A 284 -13.64 -6.12 -10.53
C LEU A 284 -13.92 -5.45 -9.17
N ILE A 285 -13.32 -5.97 -8.12
CA ILE A 285 -13.16 -5.33 -6.82
C ILE A 285 -11.67 -5.06 -6.65
N GLN A 286 -11.27 -3.81 -6.80
CA GLN A 286 -9.90 -3.35 -6.58
C GLN A 286 -9.72 -3.00 -5.10
N LEU A 287 -8.78 -3.66 -4.43
CA LEU A 287 -8.42 -3.38 -3.06
C LEU A 287 -7.22 -2.41 -3.04
N ARG A 288 -7.42 -1.19 -2.52
CA ARG A 288 -6.32 -0.24 -2.30
C ARG A 288 -5.79 -0.27 -0.88
N MET A 289 -6.66 -0.27 0.13
CA MET A 289 -6.23 -0.35 1.53
C MET A 289 -6.27 -1.82 1.99
N PHE A 290 -5.10 -2.40 2.27
CA PHE A 290 -5.00 -3.76 2.77
C PHE A 290 -4.94 -3.80 4.31
N ARG A 291 -4.35 -2.78 4.94
CA ARG A 291 -4.40 -2.59 6.39
C ARG A 291 -4.87 -1.18 6.74
N PRO A 292 -5.92 -1.09 7.57
CA PRO A 292 -6.77 -2.19 8.05
C PRO A 292 -7.54 -2.83 6.88
N PHE A 293 -7.82 -4.15 6.99
CA PHE A 293 -8.56 -4.83 5.94
C PHE A 293 -10.01 -4.35 5.90
N PRO A 294 -10.53 -3.93 4.74
CA PRO A 294 -11.85 -3.30 4.63
C PRO A 294 -12.99 -4.32 4.56
N ALA A 295 -13.05 -5.22 5.55
CA ALA A 295 -13.98 -6.35 5.58
C ALA A 295 -15.44 -5.95 5.39
N GLU A 296 -15.90 -4.94 6.13
CA GLU A 296 -17.28 -4.46 6.06
C GLU A 296 -17.66 -3.96 4.66
N LYS A 297 -16.76 -3.21 4.01
CA LYS A 297 -17.01 -2.69 2.68
C LYS A 297 -17.05 -3.81 1.64
N LEU A 298 -16.15 -4.78 1.76
CA LEU A 298 -16.14 -5.97 0.89
C LEU A 298 -17.42 -6.78 1.05
N THR A 299 -17.83 -7.05 2.29
CA THR A 299 -19.09 -7.76 2.60
C THR A 299 -20.29 -7.07 1.96
N ARG A 300 -20.43 -5.76 2.15
CA ARG A 300 -21.50 -4.96 1.54
C ARG A 300 -21.51 -5.01 0.02
N LEU A 301 -20.33 -5.05 -0.64
CA LEU A 301 -20.27 -5.17 -2.10
C LEU A 301 -20.74 -6.55 -2.57
N VAL A 302 -20.33 -7.62 -1.88
CA VAL A 302 -20.77 -8.99 -2.19
C VAL A 302 -22.27 -9.11 -2.06
N GLU A 303 -22.87 -8.60 -0.99
CA GLU A 303 -24.32 -8.60 -0.77
C GLU A 303 -25.06 -7.74 -1.79
N LYS A 304 -24.60 -6.49 -2.01
CA LYS A 304 -25.22 -5.52 -2.92
C LYS A 304 -25.36 -6.07 -4.34
N TYR A 305 -24.34 -6.73 -4.84
CA TYR A 305 -24.32 -7.28 -6.20
C TYR A 305 -24.73 -8.74 -6.24
N SER A 306 -25.02 -9.36 -5.10
CA SER A 306 -25.37 -10.79 -4.98
C SER A 306 -24.36 -11.66 -5.72
N LEU A 307 -23.07 -11.47 -5.41
CA LEU A 307 -21.99 -12.21 -6.03
C LEU A 307 -21.95 -13.64 -5.53
N ASP A 308 -21.96 -14.60 -6.45
CA ASP A 308 -21.95 -16.04 -6.15
C ASP A 308 -20.51 -16.60 -6.19
N ARG A 309 -19.58 -15.87 -6.87
CA ARG A 309 -18.22 -16.31 -7.09
C ARG A 309 -17.23 -15.16 -7.01
N LEU A 310 -16.12 -15.40 -6.33
CA LEU A 310 -14.97 -14.49 -6.26
C LEU A 310 -13.72 -15.20 -6.79
N ILE A 311 -12.99 -14.54 -7.67
CA ILE A 311 -11.67 -14.98 -8.15
C ILE A 311 -10.66 -14.02 -7.58
N VAL A 312 -9.89 -14.48 -6.59
CA VAL A 312 -8.88 -13.66 -5.91
C VAL A 312 -7.55 -13.85 -6.60
N VAL A 313 -7.01 -12.75 -7.15
CA VAL A 313 -5.70 -12.75 -7.80
C VAL A 313 -4.68 -12.24 -6.80
N ASP A 314 -3.88 -13.15 -6.30
CA ASP A 314 -2.83 -12.92 -5.31
C ASP A 314 -1.45 -12.88 -5.96
N ARG A 315 -0.76 -11.74 -5.91
CA ARG A 315 0.66 -11.62 -6.32
C ARG A 315 1.58 -11.95 -5.14
N ASN A 316 1.30 -13.05 -4.48
CA ASN A 316 2.07 -13.56 -3.35
C ASN A 316 1.61 -14.96 -2.98
N CYS A 317 2.43 -15.66 -2.19
CA CYS A 317 2.02 -16.89 -1.54
C CYS A 317 2.57 -16.98 -0.11
N THR A 318 1.68 -17.14 0.85
CA THR A 318 2.06 -17.59 2.19
C THR A 318 2.27 -19.09 2.15
N ILE A 319 3.52 -19.51 2.30
CA ILE A 319 3.88 -20.94 2.25
C ILE A 319 3.06 -21.75 3.27
N GLY A 320 2.35 -22.73 2.76
CA GLY A 320 1.47 -23.62 3.55
C GLY A 320 0.01 -23.18 3.66
N THR A 321 -0.37 -21.95 3.21
CA THR A 321 -1.76 -21.47 3.33
C THR A 321 -2.34 -20.79 2.08
N GLY A 322 -1.52 -20.36 1.12
CA GLY A 322 -1.98 -19.67 -0.10
C GLY A 322 -1.86 -18.15 -0.03
N GLY A 323 -2.57 -17.43 -0.86
CA GLY A 323 -2.49 -15.99 -0.97
C GLY A 323 -3.05 -15.24 0.23
N TYR A 324 -2.42 -14.13 0.63
CA TYR A 324 -2.88 -13.30 1.75
C TYR A 324 -4.23 -12.65 1.49
N LEU A 325 -4.45 -12.15 0.27
CA LEU A 325 -5.70 -11.49 -0.08
C LEU A 325 -6.88 -12.45 -0.04
N ALA A 326 -6.68 -13.68 -0.51
CA ALA A 326 -7.70 -14.73 -0.44
C ALA A 326 -8.00 -15.15 1.00
N GLN A 327 -6.99 -15.23 1.88
CA GLN A 327 -7.18 -15.53 3.30
C GLN A 327 -8.02 -14.46 3.99
N GLU A 328 -7.68 -13.18 3.83
CA GLU A 328 -8.41 -12.06 4.41
C GLU A 328 -9.83 -11.94 3.83
N THR A 329 -9.98 -12.20 2.53
CA THR A 329 -11.30 -12.25 1.88
C THR A 329 -12.19 -13.34 2.49
N ARG A 330 -11.67 -14.55 2.70
CA ARG A 330 -12.41 -15.64 3.37
C ARG A 330 -12.81 -15.28 4.79
N ALA A 331 -11.88 -14.71 5.56
CA ALA A 331 -12.14 -14.28 6.93
C ALA A 331 -13.23 -13.19 6.98
N ALA A 332 -13.16 -12.20 6.08
CA ALA A 332 -14.13 -11.11 6.00
C ALA A 332 -15.56 -11.59 5.66
N LEU A 333 -15.68 -12.63 4.84
CA LEU A 333 -16.96 -13.13 4.36
C LEU A 333 -17.50 -14.30 5.17
N TYR A 334 -16.81 -14.71 6.24
CA TYR A 334 -17.18 -15.91 7.02
C TYR A 334 -18.59 -15.85 7.59
N GLU A 335 -19.02 -14.69 8.07
CA GLU A 335 -20.34 -14.49 8.71
C GLU A 335 -21.50 -14.35 7.71
N LEU A 336 -21.23 -14.27 6.40
CA LEU A 336 -22.28 -14.19 5.40
C LEU A 336 -23.10 -15.49 5.36
N LYS A 337 -24.42 -15.35 5.29
CA LYS A 337 -25.34 -16.50 5.12
C LYS A 337 -25.20 -17.11 3.73
N ALA A 338 -25.20 -16.27 2.69
CA ALA A 338 -24.96 -16.67 1.30
C ALA A 338 -23.48 -16.33 0.96
N ARG A 339 -22.59 -17.30 1.11
CA ARG A 339 -21.17 -17.14 0.85
C ARG A 339 -20.85 -17.41 -0.60
N PRO A 340 -20.16 -16.51 -1.30
CA PRO A 340 -19.64 -16.79 -2.62
C PRO A 340 -18.59 -17.91 -2.56
N SER A 341 -18.45 -18.68 -3.63
CA SER A 341 -17.28 -19.53 -3.82
C SER A 341 -16.04 -18.66 -4.00
N ILE A 342 -14.89 -19.07 -3.47
CA ILE A 342 -13.64 -18.30 -3.56
C ILE A 342 -12.57 -19.18 -4.20
N LYS A 343 -12.15 -18.78 -5.39
CA LYS A 343 -11.01 -19.34 -6.12
C LYS A 343 -9.79 -18.44 -5.97
N GLU A 344 -8.62 -19.04 -5.79
CA GLU A 344 -7.34 -18.32 -5.79
C GLU A 344 -6.61 -18.50 -7.12
N LEU A 345 -6.10 -17.41 -7.68
CA LEU A 345 -5.10 -17.40 -8.74
C LEU A 345 -3.80 -16.82 -8.16
N ILE A 346 -2.80 -17.67 -7.97
CA ILE A 346 -1.54 -17.32 -7.32
C ILE A 346 -0.48 -16.98 -8.38
N LEU A 347 0.06 -15.78 -8.30
CA LEU A 347 1.08 -15.21 -9.19
C LEU A 347 2.38 -14.91 -8.41
N ALA A 348 2.68 -15.69 -7.37
CA ALA A 348 3.90 -15.51 -6.59
C ALA A 348 5.17 -15.69 -7.46
N GLY A 349 6.26 -15.02 -7.05
CA GLY A 349 7.54 -15.15 -7.74
C GLY A 349 7.66 -14.37 -9.04
N GLY A 350 6.85 -13.33 -9.24
CA GLY A 350 6.99 -12.42 -10.38
C GLY A 350 6.29 -12.88 -11.67
N ILE A 351 5.36 -13.82 -11.57
CA ILE A 351 4.61 -14.30 -12.74
C ILE A 351 3.64 -13.23 -13.24
N ASP A 352 3.61 -13.02 -14.55
CA ASP A 352 2.70 -12.11 -15.22
C ASP A 352 1.26 -12.59 -15.17
N LEU A 353 0.33 -11.65 -14.96
CA LEU A 353 -1.09 -11.92 -15.14
C LEU A 353 -1.42 -11.83 -16.63
N THR A 354 -1.69 -12.97 -17.27
CA THR A 354 -2.05 -13.01 -18.67
C THR A 354 -3.56 -13.02 -18.88
N GLU A 355 -3.98 -12.60 -20.07
CA GLU A 355 -5.37 -12.67 -20.53
C GLU A 355 -5.92 -14.11 -20.45
N GLU A 356 -5.12 -15.08 -20.90
CA GLU A 356 -5.50 -16.49 -20.90
C GLU A 356 -5.80 -17.01 -19.50
N MET A 357 -4.97 -16.66 -18.50
CA MET A 357 -5.19 -17.02 -17.08
C MET A 357 -6.54 -16.50 -16.57
N LEU A 358 -6.91 -15.26 -16.93
CA LEU A 358 -8.18 -14.67 -16.54
C LEU A 358 -9.37 -15.38 -17.19
N PHE A 359 -9.31 -15.67 -18.49
CA PHE A 359 -10.37 -16.42 -19.19
C PHE A 359 -10.51 -17.85 -18.67
N GLN A 360 -9.41 -18.52 -18.40
CA GLN A 360 -9.44 -19.87 -17.82
C GLN A 360 -10.02 -19.85 -16.42
N ALA A 361 -9.62 -18.87 -15.57
CA ALA A 361 -10.16 -18.74 -14.23
C ALA A 361 -11.67 -18.54 -14.20
N VAL A 362 -12.25 -17.91 -15.21
CA VAL A 362 -13.72 -17.75 -15.35
C VAL A 362 -14.41 -19.03 -15.80
N LYS A 363 -13.80 -19.79 -16.73
CA LYS A 363 -14.40 -20.99 -17.35
C LYS A 363 -14.50 -22.18 -16.40
N GLU A 364 -13.64 -22.28 -15.41
CA GLU A 364 -13.59 -23.43 -14.51
C GLU A 364 -14.78 -23.48 -13.55
N ASP A 365 -15.30 -24.70 -13.29
CA ASP A 365 -16.49 -24.93 -12.48
C ASP A 365 -16.28 -24.48 -11.00
N PRO A 366 -17.15 -23.64 -10.44
CA PRO A 366 -17.10 -23.27 -9.03
C PRO A 366 -17.34 -24.42 -8.03
N ALA A 367 -17.83 -25.60 -8.51
CA ALA A 367 -18.13 -26.73 -7.65
C ALA A 367 -16.90 -27.60 -7.27
N ALA A 368 -15.74 -27.36 -7.86
CA ALA A 368 -14.52 -28.14 -7.62
C ALA A 368 -13.79 -27.72 -6.33
N GLY A 369 -14.35 -28.10 -5.17
CA GLY A 369 -13.65 -28.06 -3.88
C GLY A 369 -13.58 -26.74 -3.13
N LEU A 370 -13.51 -26.83 -1.79
CA LEU A 370 -13.51 -25.67 -0.86
C LEU A 370 -12.22 -24.82 -0.87
N ARG A 371 -11.15 -25.29 -1.50
CA ARG A 371 -9.86 -24.58 -1.65
C ARG A 371 -9.24 -24.93 -3.00
N GLU A 372 -9.68 -24.26 -4.03
CA GLU A 372 -9.02 -24.36 -5.32
C GLU A 372 -7.95 -23.29 -5.43
N GLN A 373 -6.70 -23.72 -5.50
CA GLN A 373 -5.53 -22.88 -5.76
C GLN A 373 -5.03 -23.20 -7.17
N ARG A 374 -4.91 -22.19 -8.00
CA ARG A 374 -4.26 -22.27 -9.29
C ARG A 374 -2.99 -21.46 -9.27
N TRP A 375 -1.94 -22.04 -9.78
CA TRP A 375 -0.66 -21.34 -9.93
C TRP A 375 -0.55 -20.78 -11.34
N GLY A 376 0.05 -19.61 -11.47
CA GLY A 376 0.21 -18.95 -12.77
C GLY A 376 1.06 -19.73 -13.79
N VAL A 377 1.75 -20.79 -13.34
CA VAL A 377 2.51 -21.70 -14.21
C VAL A 377 1.75 -22.95 -14.64
N ASP A 378 0.54 -23.17 -14.12
CA ASP A 378 -0.32 -24.29 -14.50
C ASP A 378 -0.96 -23.98 -15.88
N GLN A 379 -0.15 -24.10 -16.93
CA GLN A 379 -0.59 -24.06 -18.33
C GLN A 379 -0.63 -25.50 -18.84
N GLU A 380 -1.78 -25.94 -19.30
CA GLU A 380 -1.91 -27.09 -20.19
C GLU A 380 -2.07 -26.61 -21.64
#